data_72a9c82ebd5c6b4844a4681278564ac4
#
_entry.id   72a9c82ebd5c6b4844a4681278564ac4
#
_cell.length_a   1.000
_cell.length_b   1.000
_cell.length_c   1.000
_cell.angle_alpha   90.00
_cell.angle_beta   90.00
_cell.angle_gamma   90.00
#
_symmetry.space_group_name_H-M   'P 1'
#
loop_
_entity.id
_entity.type
_entity.pdbx_description
1 polymer ?
#
loop_
_entity_poly.entity_id
_entity_poly.type
_entity_poly.pdbx_seq_one_letter_code
_entity_poly.pdbx_strand_id
1 'polypeptide(L)'
;MTNGLAIAQPLLARQNQFPLANGLYLLGESPQPQQVGHSYIVFEVKDHKVYGAFYMPNSSFDCFRGTVGDRQLQVTVLPAYEEEPYPAEIDLLSFYSLRRISASDRALLAACKAEPLPIATQPGS
;
A
#
# COMPACT_ATOMS: atom_id res chain seq x y z
N MET A 1 -22.99 19.47 6.35
CA MET A 1 -22.58 19.15 6.02
C MET A 1 -21.79 19.08 5.52
N THR A 2 -21.50 19.19 5.20
CA THR A 2 -20.80 19.17 4.66
C THR A 2 -20.24 18.68 3.99
N ASN A 3 -20.06 18.54 3.45
CA ASN A 3 -19.64 18.05 2.86
C ASN A 3 -18.80 17.85 2.36
N GLY A 4 -18.41 17.92 2.10
CA GLY A 4 -17.64 17.76 1.52
C GLY A 4 -17.11 17.27 0.96
N LEU A 5 -17.22 17.05 1.05
CA LEU A 5 -16.72 16.68 0.54
C LEU A 5 -16.32 15.83 -0.37
N ALA A 6 -16.27 15.78 -1.15
CA ALA A 6 -15.87 15.03 -2.30
C ALA A 6 -14.41 14.81 -2.39
N ILE A 7 -13.68 15.20 -1.47
CA ILE A 7 -12.25 15.01 -1.48
C ILE A 7 -11.86 13.84 -0.60
N ALA A 8 -10.72 13.25 -0.87
CA ALA A 8 -10.19 12.20 -0.04
C ALA A 8 -9.89 12.71 1.36
N GLN A 9 -10.07 11.84 2.33
CA GLN A 9 -9.89 12.15 3.72
C GLN A 9 -8.88 11.20 4.31
N PRO A 10 -8.28 11.56 5.44
CA PRO A 10 -7.46 10.59 6.14
C PRO A 10 -8.26 9.33 6.42
N LEU A 11 -7.60 8.20 6.35
CA LEU A 11 -8.28 6.92 6.48
C LEU A 11 -9.10 6.85 7.76
N LEU A 12 -8.55 7.32 8.85
CA LEU A 12 -9.25 7.29 10.12
C LEU A 12 -10.57 8.06 10.07
N ALA A 13 -10.57 9.21 9.42
CA ALA A 13 -11.76 10.03 9.35
C ALA A 13 -12.83 9.40 8.51
N ARG A 14 -12.45 8.56 7.56
CA ARG A 14 -13.43 7.95 6.67
C ARG A 14 -14.11 6.77 7.29
N GLN A 15 -13.36 5.90 7.93
CA GLN A 15 -13.90 4.61 8.24
C GLN A 15 -13.63 4.23 9.63
N ASN A 16 -13.16 4.14 10.35
CA ASN A 16 -13.04 3.61 11.70
C ASN A 16 -12.96 2.12 11.74
N GLN A 17 -12.62 1.48 10.63
CA GLN A 17 -12.63 0.04 10.60
C GLN A 17 -11.24 -0.51 10.60
N PHE A 18 -10.75 -0.76 11.78
CA PHE A 18 -9.44 -1.36 11.98
C PHE A 18 -9.60 -2.62 12.80
N PRO A 19 -8.81 -3.64 12.50
CA PRO A 19 -7.89 -3.70 11.36
C PRO A 19 -8.66 -3.71 10.05
N LEU A 20 -7.96 -3.42 8.98
CA LEU A 20 -8.59 -3.32 7.67
C LEU A 20 -9.20 -4.66 7.25
N ALA A 21 -10.37 -4.58 6.64
CA ALA A 21 -11.04 -5.76 6.10
C ALA A 21 -10.40 -6.17 4.78
N ASN A 22 -10.73 -7.39 4.34
CA ASN A 22 -10.28 -7.85 3.04
C ASN A 22 -10.71 -6.88 1.95
N GLY A 23 -9.85 -6.64 1.00
CA GLY A 23 -10.17 -5.73 -0.09
C GLY A 23 -8.94 -5.06 -0.66
N LEU A 24 -9.20 -4.19 -1.63
CA LEU A 24 -8.16 -3.41 -2.29
C LEU A 24 -8.18 -1.99 -1.74
N TYR A 25 -7.00 -1.42 -1.58
CA TYR A 25 -6.85 -0.09 -1.00
C TYR A 25 -5.84 0.71 -1.79
N LEU A 26 -6.08 2.01 -1.86
CA LEU A 26 -5.12 2.96 -2.41
C LEU A 26 -4.98 4.10 -1.44
N LEU A 27 -3.77 4.32 -0.99
CA LEU A 27 -3.44 5.42 -0.09
C LEU A 27 -2.51 6.38 -0.79
N GLY A 28 -2.60 7.65 -0.45
CA GLY A 28 -1.74 8.64 -1.07
C GLY A 28 -1.27 9.67 -0.08
N GLU A 29 -0.10 10.23 -0.34
CA GLU A 29 0.36 11.42 0.37
C GLU A 29 -0.46 12.64 -0.02
N SER A 30 -1.11 12.58 -1.18
CA SER A 30 -1.97 13.63 -1.69
C SER A 30 -3.40 13.12 -1.72
N PRO A 31 -4.39 13.97 -1.50
CA PRO A 31 -5.78 13.54 -1.67
C PRO A 31 -6.16 13.32 -3.12
N GLN A 32 -5.30 13.66 -4.06
CA GLN A 32 -5.55 13.46 -5.47
C GLN A 32 -4.64 12.38 -6.03
N PRO A 33 -5.15 11.51 -6.90
CA PRO A 33 -4.34 10.42 -7.43
C PRO A 33 -3.32 10.94 -8.43
N GLN A 34 -2.28 10.15 -8.62
CA GLN A 34 -1.30 10.32 -9.70
C GLN A 34 -0.61 11.67 -9.73
N GLN A 35 -0.41 12.27 -8.57
CA GLN A 35 0.32 13.54 -8.49
C GLN A 35 1.81 13.27 -8.47
N VAL A 36 2.52 13.84 -9.44
CA VAL A 36 3.96 13.70 -9.52
C VAL A 36 4.60 14.29 -8.26
N GLY A 37 5.56 13.59 -7.70
CA GLY A 37 6.25 14.04 -6.51
C GLY A 37 5.65 13.55 -5.21
N HIS A 38 4.52 12.83 -5.29
CA HIS A 38 3.89 12.27 -4.11
C HIS A 38 3.95 10.75 -4.16
N SER A 39 3.98 10.14 -3.01
CA SER A 39 4.03 8.69 -2.90
C SER A 39 2.63 8.13 -2.73
N TYR A 40 2.44 6.93 -3.26
CA TYR A 40 1.18 6.21 -3.19
C TYR A 40 1.46 4.77 -2.80
N ILE A 41 0.46 4.17 -2.18
CA ILE A 41 0.56 2.77 -1.76
C ILE A 41 -0.71 2.09 -2.21
N VAL A 42 -0.57 1.09 -3.07
CA VAL A 42 -1.70 0.27 -3.48
C VAL A 42 -1.49 -1.13 -2.93
N PHE A 43 -2.53 -1.71 -2.32
CA PHE A 43 -2.35 -3.01 -1.69
C PHE A 43 -3.65 -3.76 -1.58
N GLU A 44 -3.52 -5.05 -1.38
CA GLU A 44 -4.66 -5.93 -1.12
C GLU A 44 -4.49 -6.57 0.24
N VAL A 45 -5.58 -6.63 0.99
CA VAL A 45 -5.65 -7.34 2.27
C VAL A 45 -6.48 -8.58 2.08
N LYS A 46 -5.97 -9.72 2.55
CA LYS A 46 -6.72 -10.95 2.57
C LYS A 46 -6.30 -11.76 3.78
N ASP A 47 -7.27 -12.02 4.66
CA ASP A 47 -7.04 -12.83 5.87
C ASP A 47 -5.86 -12.33 6.67
N HIS A 48 -5.83 -11.03 6.91
CA HIS A 48 -4.81 -10.34 7.70
C HIS A 48 -3.45 -10.29 7.05
N LYS A 49 -3.33 -10.75 5.84
CA LYS A 49 -2.09 -10.64 5.08
C LYS A 49 -2.23 -9.55 4.05
N VAL A 50 -1.11 -8.95 3.70
CA VAL A 50 -1.11 -7.83 2.77
C VAL A 50 0.03 -7.98 1.79
N TYR A 51 -0.22 -7.57 0.56
CA TYR A 51 0.83 -7.36 -0.41
C TYR A 51 0.48 -6.12 -1.22
N GLY A 52 1.49 -5.46 -1.73
CA GLY A 52 1.22 -4.27 -2.49
C GLY A 52 2.49 -3.62 -3.00
N ALA A 53 2.37 -2.35 -3.34
CA ALA A 53 3.48 -1.58 -3.91
C ALA A 53 3.47 -0.16 -3.40
N PHE A 54 4.67 0.35 -3.15
CA PHE A 54 4.90 1.79 -3.02
C PHE A 54 5.29 2.32 -4.38
N TYR A 55 4.75 3.45 -4.76
CA TYR A 55 5.19 4.03 -6.03
C TYR A 55 5.03 5.54 -6.01
N MET A 56 5.79 6.18 -6.89
CA MET A 56 5.57 7.58 -7.23
C MET A 56 5.27 7.59 -8.71
N PRO A 57 4.31 8.40 -9.15
CA PRO A 57 3.98 8.43 -10.58
C PRO A 57 5.20 8.74 -11.42
N ASN A 58 5.34 8.02 -12.53
CA ASN A 58 6.45 8.16 -13.48
C ASN A 58 7.79 7.78 -12.88
N SER A 59 7.78 6.91 -11.89
CA SER A 59 9.00 6.44 -11.27
C SER A 59 8.88 4.93 -11.01
N SER A 60 9.92 4.35 -10.45
CA SER A 60 9.90 2.94 -10.13
C SER A 60 8.99 2.65 -8.95
N PHE A 61 8.79 1.39 -8.69
CA PHE A 61 7.97 0.96 -7.57
C PHE A 61 8.69 -0.16 -6.82
N ASP A 62 8.35 -0.30 -5.55
CA ASP A 62 8.84 -1.39 -4.73
C ASP A 62 7.65 -2.20 -4.23
N CYS A 63 7.74 -3.50 -4.34
CA CYS A 63 6.73 -4.39 -3.79
C CYS A 63 6.95 -4.59 -2.31
N PHE A 64 5.90 -5.00 -1.61
CA PHE A 64 6.03 -5.38 -0.22
C PHE A 64 5.03 -6.47 0.12
N ARG A 65 5.30 -7.18 1.20
CA ARG A 65 4.42 -8.20 1.75
C ARG A 65 4.48 -8.14 3.25
N GLY A 66 3.39 -8.52 3.89
CA GLY A 66 3.39 -8.54 5.34
C GLY A 66 2.04 -8.84 5.91
N THR A 67 1.77 -8.24 7.05
CA THR A 67 0.54 -8.48 7.80
C THR A 67 -0.09 -7.16 8.19
N VAL A 68 -1.40 -7.23 8.45
CA VAL A 68 -2.19 -6.08 8.84
C VAL A 68 -2.25 -6.02 10.36
N GLY A 69 -1.82 -4.90 10.91
CA GLY A 69 -1.99 -4.64 12.33
C GLY A 69 -3.22 -3.80 12.56
N ASP A 70 -3.35 -3.27 13.77
CA ASP A 70 -4.54 -2.55 14.13
C ASP A 70 -4.69 -1.28 13.29
N ARG A 71 -3.64 -0.46 13.22
CA ARG A 71 -3.69 0.78 12.45
C ARG A 71 -2.47 0.93 11.59
N GLN A 72 -1.82 -0.18 11.28
CA GLN A 72 -0.59 -0.15 10.53
C GLN A 72 -0.41 -1.45 9.79
N LEU A 73 0.45 -1.40 8.80
CA LEU A 73 0.89 -2.60 8.10
C LEU A 73 2.32 -2.85 8.50
N GLN A 74 2.64 -4.11 8.78
CA GLN A 74 4.01 -4.52 9.07
C GLN A 74 4.49 -5.35 7.92
N VAL A 75 5.43 -4.83 7.17
CA VAL A 75 5.78 -5.40 5.89
C VAL A 75 7.28 -5.57 5.74
N THR A 76 7.64 -6.41 4.80
CA THR A 76 8.99 -6.50 4.27
C THR A 76 8.95 -5.89 2.89
N VAL A 77 9.79 -4.88 2.68
CA VAL A 77 9.89 -4.21 1.39
C VAL A 77 10.87 -5.00 0.53
N LEU A 78 10.48 -5.23 -0.71
CA LEU A 78 11.28 -5.95 -1.69
C LEU A 78 11.74 -4.91 -2.70
N PRO A 79 12.94 -4.33 -2.52
CA PRO A 79 13.37 -3.22 -3.36
C PRO A 79 13.46 -3.62 -4.83
N ALA A 80 13.21 -2.66 -5.71
CA ALA A 80 13.23 -2.90 -7.15
C ALA A 80 14.63 -3.19 -7.66
N TYR A 81 15.64 -2.74 -6.96
CA TYR A 81 17.01 -2.93 -7.39
C TYR A 81 17.71 -3.84 -6.41
N GLU A 82 19.00 -4.05 -6.62
CA GLU A 82 19.73 -5.06 -5.88
C GLU A 82 20.04 -4.65 -4.46
N GLU A 83 19.01 -4.31 -3.73
CA GLU A 83 19.16 -3.99 -2.31
C GLU A 83 18.51 -5.07 -1.49
N GLU A 84 18.96 -5.16 -0.26
CA GLU A 84 18.41 -6.15 0.65
C GLU A 84 16.99 -5.81 1.01
N PRO A 85 16.12 -6.80 1.11
CA PRO A 85 14.80 -6.57 1.68
C PRO A 85 14.92 -6.01 3.09
N TYR A 86 13.98 -5.17 3.48
CA TYR A 86 14.04 -4.56 4.80
C TYR A 86 12.63 -4.41 5.38
N PRO A 87 12.53 -4.45 6.71
CA PRO A 87 11.24 -4.28 7.35
C PRO A 87 10.81 -2.83 7.34
N ALA A 88 9.50 -2.62 7.30
CA ALA A 88 8.93 -1.29 7.38
C ALA A 88 7.56 -1.38 8.01
N GLU A 89 7.15 -0.27 8.60
CA GLU A 89 5.84 -0.15 9.17
C GLU A 89 5.13 0.99 8.48
N ILE A 90 3.93 0.74 7.99
CA ILE A 90 3.15 1.75 7.30
C ILE A 90 2.06 2.22 8.24
N ASP A 91 2.13 3.47 8.62
CA ASP A 91 1.13 4.08 9.49
C ASP A 91 -0.06 4.49 8.62
N LEU A 92 -1.15 3.74 8.76
CA LEU A 92 -2.32 3.95 7.92
C LEU A 92 -2.97 5.32 8.15
N LEU A 93 -2.73 5.93 9.29
CA LEU A 93 -3.32 7.22 9.58
C LEU A 93 -2.55 8.38 8.95
N SER A 94 -1.41 8.08 8.35
CA SER A 94 -0.58 9.14 7.76
C SER A 94 -0.94 9.43 6.31
N PHE A 95 -1.94 8.74 5.76
CA PHE A 95 -2.25 8.84 4.34
C PHE A 95 -3.71 9.15 4.11
N TYR A 96 -4.00 9.69 2.94
CA TYR A 96 -5.37 9.83 2.48
C TYR A 96 -5.83 8.54 1.84
N SER A 97 -7.08 8.18 2.10
CA SER A 97 -7.67 7.02 1.47
C SER A 97 -8.31 7.46 0.16
N LEU A 98 -7.86 6.87 -0.94
CA LEU A 98 -8.36 7.23 -2.26
C LEU A 98 -9.35 6.17 -2.72
N ARG A 99 -10.40 6.62 -3.40
CA ARG A 99 -11.48 5.72 -3.74
C ARG A 99 -11.24 4.91 -4.98
N ARG A 100 -10.58 5.49 -5.95
CA ARG A 100 -10.51 4.88 -7.26
C ARG A 100 -9.16 4.24 -7.48
N ILE A 101 -9.18 2.96 -7.75
CA ILE A 101 -7.98 2.20 -8.04
C ILE A 101 -7.91 2.06 -9.54
N SER A 102 -6.89 2.63 -10.15
CA SER A 102 -6.77 2.70 -11.59
C SER A 102 -6.33 1.36 -12.18
N ALA A 103 -6.38 1.26 -13.49
CA ALA A 103 -5.88 0.08 -14.17
C ALA A 103 -4.38 -0.09 -13.92
N SER A 104 -3.63 1.01 -13.87
CA SER A 104 -2.20 0.89 -13.60
C SER A 104 -1.94 0.45 -12.17
N ASP A 105 -2.77 0.90 -11.21
CA ASP A 105 -2.65 0.42 -9.84
C ASP A 105 -2.87 -1.09 -9.77
N ARG A 106 -3.86 -1.58 -10.49
CA ARG A 106 -4.14 -3.02 -10.50
C ARG A 106 -3.02 -3.80 -11.17
N ALA A 107 -2.40 -3.22 -12.18
CA ALA A 107 -1.27 -3.87 -12.83
C ALA A 107 -0.08 -3.98 -11.88
N LEU A 108 0.15 -2.95 -11.08
CA LEU A 108 1.20 -3.02 -10.06
C LEU A 108 0.90 -4.10 -9.04
N LEU A 109 -0.35 -4.17 -8.60
CA LEU A 109 -0.73 -5.23 -7.66
C LEU A 109 -0.46 -6.60 -8.24
N ALA A 110 -0.83 -6.82 -9.50
CA ALA A 110 -0.61 -8.11 -10.12
C ALA A 110 0.87 -8.45 -10.18
N ALA A 111 1.69 -7.46 -10.52
CA ALA A 111 3.12 -7.68 -10.59
C ALA A 111 3.70 -8.02 -9.22
N CYS A 112 3.24 -7.33 -8.19
CA CYS A 112 3.76 -7.57 -6.85
C CYS A 112 3.25 -8.86 -6.25
N LYS A 113 2.04 -9.27 -6.63
CA LYS A 113 1.52 -10.54 -6.17
C LYS A 113 2.36 -11.70 -6.69
N ALA A 114 2.85 -11.57 -7.91
CA ALA A 114 3.64 -12.62 -8.53
C ALA A 114 5.09 -12.59 -8.07
N GLU A 115 5.51 -11.57 -7.36
CA GLU A 115 6.89 -11.41 -6.94
C GLU A 115 7.25 -12.48 -5.92
N PRO A 116 8.27 -13.32 -6.17
CA PRO A 116 8.64 -14.32 -5.20
C PRO A 116 9.36 -13.68 -4.01
N LEU A 117 9.27 -14.34 -2.85
CA LEU A 117 10.01 -13.89 -1.70
C LEU A 117 11.50 -14.07 -1.97
N PRO A 118 12.31 -13.11 -1.52
CA PRO A 118 13.76 -13.25 -1.66
C PRO A 118 14.25 -14.46 -0.89
N ILE A 119 15.27 -15.10 -1.44
CA ILE A 119 15.84 -16.28 -0.80
C ILE A 119 16.32 -15.97 0.61
N ALA A 120 16.90 -14.79 0.79
CA ALA A 120 17.45 -14.43 2.09
C ALA A 120 16.41 -14.38 3.19
N THR A 121 15.13 -14.27 2.84
CA THR A 121 14.06 -14.23 3.83
C THR A 121 13.32 -15.53 3.94
N GLN A 122 13.74 -16.57 3.24
CA GLN A 122 13.06 -17.84 3.26
C GLN A 122 13.65 -18.75 4.30
N PRO A 123 12.81 -19.48 5.04
CA PRO A 123 13.33 -20.41 6.03
C PRO A 123 14.20 -21.45 5.38
N GLY A 124 15.30 -21.77 6.02
CA GLY A 124 16.19 -22.81 5.53
C GLY A 124 17.04 -22.42 4.36
N SER A 125 17.05 -21.17 4.01
CA SER A 125 17.84 -20.70 2.88
C SER A 125 19.19 -20.19 3.33
#